data_ce2cf17b79a6f16ea2f0f0d2aa74feb1
#
_entry.id   ce2cf17b79a6f16ea2f0f0d2aa74feb1
#
_cell.length_a   1.000
_cell.length_b   1.000
_cell.length_c   1.000
_cell.angle_alpha   90.00
_cell.angle_beta   90.00
_cell.angle_gamma   90.00
#
_symmetry.space_group_name_H-M   'P 1'
#
loop_
_entity.id
_entity.type
_entity.pdbx_description
1 polymer ?
#
loop_
_entity_poly.entity_id
_entity_poly.type
_entity_poly.pdbx_seq_one_letter_code
_entity_poly.pdbx_strand_id
1 'polypeptide(L)'
;MTPGSFLVRAAATGGDGRRCDGALGIIDYPHIRPRPVVRPSTVEIRVARILLPALTRVGYVRGPADREPEALAAVGVPIDLLGADSLARGNLSRYEAIVIGGRAYETEPALVANNGRLLDYARAGGLVIVQYQQYPFIQGGFAPYPLSLARPHDRVTDEDAPVTVLDPAHPLFHVPNEIGPADWQGWVQERGLYFAHDWDSTYTPRLEMHDPGDPPLRGGLLVAHVGRGVYVYTGLAFFRQLPAGVPGAYRLFANLLALRT
;
A
#
# COMPACT_ATOMS: atom_id res chain seq x y z
N MET A 1 -8.84 12.53 21.44
CA MET A 1 -7.88 11.56 22.02
C MET A 1 -6.47 12.01 21.64
N THR A 2 -5.53 11.98 22.56
CA THR A 2 -4.12 12.34 22.25
C THR A 2 -3.50 11.23 21.39
N PRO A 3 -2.73 11.54 20.35
CA PRO A 3 -1.99 10.55 19.59
C PRO A 3 -1.04 9.74 20.48
N GLY A 4 -0.93 8.44 20.24
CA GLY A 4 -0.09 7.55 21.04
C GLY A 4 -0.44 6.09 20.84
N SER A 5 0.33 5.21 21.50
CA SER A 5 0.09 3.78 21.51
C SER A 5 -0.37 3.33 22.90
N PHE A 6 -1.40 2.50 22.95
CA PHE A 6 -2.01 2.01 24.18
C PHE A 6 -2.08 0.48 24.12
N LEU A 7 -1.60 -0.17 25.17
CA LEU A 7 -1.70 -1.63 25.30
C LEU A 7 -2.92 -1.98 26.13
N VAL A 8 -3.90 -2.64 25.53
CA VAL A 8 -5.07 -3.18 26.21
C VAL A 8 -4.84 -4.67 26.47
N ARG A 9 -4.98 -5.09 27.72
CA ARG A 9 -4.84 -6.50 28.12
C ARG A 9 -6.19 -7.02 28.62
N ALA A 10 -6.65 -8.13 28.07
CA ALA A 10 -7.79 -8.87 28.59
C ALA A 10 -7.31 -9.89 29.63
N ALA A 11 -8.06 -10.02 30.73
CA ALA A 11 -7.84 -11.06 31.72
C ALA A 11 -9.19 -11.56 32.25
N ALA A 12 -9.30 -12.86 32.46
CA ALA A 12 -10.46 -13.49 33.10
C ALA A 12 -10.04 -14.09 34.44
N THR A 13 -10.88 -13.97 35.44
CA THR A 13 -10.67 -14.64 36.76
C THR A 13 -11.78 -15.66 36.98
N GLY A 14 -11.38 -16.92 37.16
CA GLY A 14 -12.32 -18.02 37.44
C GLY A 14 -12.89 -17.94 38.87
N GLY A 15 -13.98 -18.68 39.12
CA GLY A 15 -14.59 -18.78 40.46
C GLY A 15 -13.66 -19.36 41.53
N ASP A 16 -12.59 -20.01 41.12
CA ASP A 16 -11.51 -20.54 41.97
C ASP A 16 -10.39 -19.51 42.25
N GLY A 17 -10.56 -18.27 41.78
CA GLY A 17 -9.58 -17.19 41.91
C GLY A 17 -8.40 -17.26 40.92
N ARG A 18 -8.35 -18.25 40.06
CA ARG A 18 -7.28 -18.35 39.06
C ARG A 18 -7.48 -17.30 37.96
N ARG A 19 -6.41 -16.58 37.67
CA ARG A 19 -6.38 -15.56 36.60
C ARG A 19 -5.77 -16.15 35.34
N CYS A 20 -6.46 -15.96 34.20
CA CYS A 20 -6.02 -16.28 32.85
C CYS A 20 -5.91 -14.98 32.05
N ASP A 21 -4.74 -14.69 31.49
CA ASP A 21 -4.49 -13.52 30.63
C ASP A 21 -3.77 -13.90 29.33
N GLY A 22 -3.89 -15.19 28.95
CA GLY A 22 -3.37 -15.73 27.70
C GLY A 22 -4.48 -16.07 26.72
N ALA A 23 -4.23 -15.82 25.45
CA ALA A 23 -5.03 -16.31 24.34
C ALA A 23 -4.42 -17.57 23.76
N LEU A 24 -5.19 -18.65 23.63
CA LEU A 24 -4.77 -19.89 23.01
C LEU A 24 -5.01 -19.81 21.49
N GLY A 25 -3.95 -19.92 20.70
CA GLY A 25 -4.01 -20.16 19.27
C GLY A 25 -3.57 -21.58 18.94
N ILE A 26 -4.01 -22.11 17.80
CA ILE A 26 -3.53 -23.38 17.27
C ILE A 26 -2.89 -23.12 15.92
N ILE A 27 -1.62 -23.53 15.76
CA ILE A 27 -0.95 -23.58 14.47
C ILE A 27 -1.29 -24.96 13.88
N ASP A 28 -2.09 -24.97 12.81
CA ASP A 28 -2.53 -26.18 12.15
C ASP A 28 -2.36 -26.03 10.63
N TYR A 29 -1.47 -26.86 10.07
CA TYR A 29 -1.24 -26.98 8.63
C TYR A 29 -1.25 -28.44 8.23
N PRO A 30 -1.65 -28.78 6.99
CA PRO A 30 -1.79 -30.18 6.55
C PRO A 30 -0.51 -31.03 6.67
N HIS A 31 0.65 -30.40 6.71
CA HIS A 31 1.98 -31.05 6.74
C HIS A 31 2.66 -31.06 8.12
N ILE A 32 2.00 -30.53 9.15
CA ILE A 32 2.54 -30.54 10.53
C ILE A 32 1.46 -30.99 11.51
N ARG A 33 1.87 -31.49 12.69
CA ARG A 33 0.94 -31.70 13.79
C ARG A 33 0.46 -30.37 14.36
N PRO A 34 -0.83 -30.24 14.70
CA PRO A 34 -1.35 -29.05 15.37
C PRO A 34 -0.56 -28.74 16.63
N ARG A 35 -0.15 -27.48 16.77
CA ARG A 35 0.61 -27.00 17.92
C ARG A 35 -0.13 -25.87 18.63
N PRO A 36 -0.47 -26.02 19.92
CA PRO A 36 -1.03 -24.94 20.70
C PRO A 36 0.07 -23.87 20.95
N VAL A 37 -0.31 -22.61 20.82
CA VAL A 37 0.53 -21.45 21.14
C VAL A 37 -0.23 -20.56 22.08
N VAL A 38 0.32 -20.29 23.26
CA VAL A 38 -0.23 -19.33 24.21
C VAL A 38 0.48 -17.99 24.00
N ARG A 39 -0.31 -16.97 23.78
CA ARG A 39 0.16 -15.58 23.64
C ARG A 39 -0.52 -14.71 24.71
N PRO A 40 0.11 -13.60 25.15
CA PRO A 40 -0.59 -12.62 25.98
C PRO A 40 -1.87 -12.15 25.26
N SER A 41 -2.99 -12.07 25.97
CA SER A 41 -4.23 -11.52 25.41
C SER A 41 -4.18 -9.98 25.42
N THR A 42 -3.29 -9.46 24.58
CA THR A 42 -3.05 -8.02 24.43
C THR A 42 -3.38 -7.53 23.03
N VAL A 43 -3.91 -6.31 22.96
CA VAL A 43 -4.13 -5.56 21.72
C VAL A 43 -3.44 -4.21 21.86
N GLU A 44 -2.60 -3.86 20.89
CA GLU A 44 -2.07 -2.51 20.76
C GLU A 44 -3.07 -1.64 20.01
N ILE A 45 -3.47 -0.53 20.61
CA ILE A 45 -4.31 0.49 19.99
C ILE A 45 -3.43 1.68 19.69
N ARG A 46 -3.27 2.00 18.40
CA ARG A 46 -2.55 3.18 17.94
C ARG A 46 -3.54 4.28 17.61
N VAL A 47 -3.42 5.42 18.27
CA VAL A 47 -4.23 6.60 18.01
C VAL A 47 -3.39 7.59 17.22
N ALA A 48 -3.81 7.90 16.01
CA ALA A 48 -3.13 8.84 15.12
C ALA A 48 -4.15 9.77 14.45
N ARG A 49 -3.70 10.98 14.10
CA ARG A 49 -4.47 11.89 13.27
C ARG A 49 -4.15 11.60 11.81
N ILE A 50 -5.14 11.14 11.08
CA ILE A 50 -5.07 10.91 9.63
C ILE A 50 -6.15 11.76 8.99
N LEU A 51 -5.77 12.63 8.06
CA LEU A 51 -6.70 13.41 7.25
C LEU A 51 -6.91 12.66 5.95
N LEU A 52 -8.17 12.38 5.61
CA LEU A 52 -8.52 11.79 4.33
C LEU A 52 -8.93 12.89 3.34
N PRO A 53 -8.57 12.76 2.06
CA PRO A 53 -9.14 13.64 1.04
C PRO A 53 -10.65 13.42 0.90
N ALA A 54 -11.37 14.43 0.43
CA ALA A 54 -12.80 14.30 0.16
C ALA A 54 -13.01 13.38 -1.06
N LEU A 55 -13.33 12.11 -0.79
CA LEU A 55 -13.55 11.06 -1.78
C LEU A 55 -14.96 10.48 -1.62
N THR A 56 -15.62 10.19 -2.71
CA THR A 56 -16.91 9.52 -2.73
C THR A 56 -16.78 8.06 -3.16
N ARG A 57 -15.80 7.75 -4.02
CA ARG A 57 -15.55 6.39 -4.52
C ARG A 57 -14.11 6.18 -4.93
N VAL A 58 -13.50 5.12 -4.41
CA VAL A 58 -12.19 4.62 -4.81
C VAL A 58 -12.36 3.21 -5.33
N GLY A 59 -12.02 2.98 -6.60
CA GLY A 59 -11.98 1.64 -7.17
C GLY A 59 -10.73 0.89 -6.69
N TYR A 60 -10.85 -0.38 -6.35
CA TYR A 60 -9.71 -1.18 -5.93
C TYR A 60 -9.71 -2.56 -6.61
N VAL A 61 -8.65 -2.88 -7.33
CA VAL A 61 -8.41 -4.23 -7.89
C VAL A 61 -7.51 -4.98 -6.91
N ARG A 62 -8.05 -6.02 -6.31
CA ARG A 62 -7.38 -6.78 -5.24
C ARG A 62 -6.25 -7.65 -5.81
N GLY A 63 -5.11 -7.69 -5.14
CA GLY A 63 -4.04 -8.66 -5.35
C GLY A 63 -4.19 -9.92 -4.47
N PRO A 64 -3.29 -10.90 -4.60
CA PRO A 64 -3.34 -12.13 -3.81
C PRO A 64 -3.07 -11.84 -2.32
N ALA A 65 -3.93 -12.37 -1.46
CA ALA A 65 -3.87 -12.20 0.00
C ALA A 65 -3.84 -10.73 0.49
N ASP A 66 -4.30 -9.82 -0.35
CA ASP A 66 -4.31 -8.39 -0.09
C ASP A 66 -5.43 -8.00 0.90
N ARG A 67 -5.06 -7.36 2.00
CA ARG A 67 -5.96 -6.89 3.06
C ARG A 67 -6.02 -5.36 3.15
N GLU A 68 -5.43 -4.66 2.21
CA GLU A 68 -5.45 -3.20 2.19
C GLU A 68 -6.85 -2.62 1.99
N PRO A 69 -7.74 -3.19 1.15
CA PRO A 69 -9.09 -2.68 1.00
C PRO A 69 -9.85 -2.59 2.33
N GLU A 70 -9.74 -3.63 3.17
CA GLU A 70 -10.36 -3.65 4.49
C GLU A 70 -9.72 -2.62 5.44
N ALA A 71 -8.39 -2.51 5.39
CA ALA A 71 -7.64 -1.55 6.21
C ALA A 71 -7.99 -0.11 5.85
N LEU A 72 -8.08 0.21 4.56
CA LEU A 72 -8.48 1.53 4.06
C LEU A 72 -9.95 1.85 4.37
N ALA A 73 -10.85 0.87 4.17
CA ALA A 73 -12.26 1.04 4.49
C ALA A 73 -12.49 1.27 6.00
N ALA A 74 -11.70 0.60 6.86
CA ALA A 74 -11.80 0.76 8.31
C ALA A 74 -11.48 2.19 8.80
N VAL A 75 -10.68 2.96 8.05
CA VAL A 75 -10.39 4.36 8.35
C VAL A 75 -11.28 5.34 7.58
N GLY A 76 -12.25 4.85 6.79
CA GLY A 76 -13.26 5.66 6.12
C GLY A 76 -13.00 5.97 4.64
N VAL A 77 -12.03 5.32 4.00
CA VAL A 77 -11.87 5.41 2.54
C VAL A 77 -13.01 4.64 1.85
N PRO A 78 -13.79 5.26 0.93
CA PRO A 78 -14.93 4.62 0.28
C PRO A 78 -14.49 3.65 -0.83
N ILE A 79 -14.12 2.42 -0.46
CA ILE A 79 -13.57 1.40 -1.35
C ILE A 79 -14.69 0.61 -2.04
N ASP A 80 -14.65 0.57 -3.38
CA ASP A 80 -15.42 -0.34 -4.24
C ASP A 80 -14.44 -1.38 -4.83
N LEU A 81 -14.62 -2.68 -4.56
CA LEU A 81 -13.83 -3.72 -5.20
C LEU A 81 -14.23 -3.88 -6.67
N LEU A 82 -13.24 -3.81 -7.56
CA LEU A 82 -13.43 -3.94 -9.01
C LEU A 82 -13.17 -5.38 -9.44
N GLY A 83 -14.24 -6.09 -9.75
CA GLY A 83 -14.16 -7.42 -10.37
C GLY A 83 -14.20 -7.35 -11.91
N ALA A 84 -14.24 -8.53 -12.53
CA ALA A 84 -14.15 -8.69 -13.99
C ALA A 84 -15.16 -7.85 -14.78
N ASP A 85 -16.44 -7.83 -14.35
CA ASP A 85 -17.48 -7.03 -15.02
C ASP A 85 -17.23 -5.53 -14.93
N SER A 86 -16.78 -5.05 -13.77
CA SER A 86 -16.44 -3.64 -13.58
C SER A 86 -15.29 -3.21 -14.48
N LEU A 87 -14.25 -4.05 -14.58
CA LEU A 87 -13.08 -3.78 -15.41
C LEU A 87 -13.42 -3.85 -16.90
N ALA A 88 -14.24 -4.84 -17.32
CA ALA A 88 -14.59 -5.03 -18.72
C ALA A 88 -15.62 -4.03 -19.24
N ARG A 89 -16.66 -3.69 -18.45
CA ARG A 89 -17.83 -2.95 -18.91
C ARG A 89 -18.26 -1.80 -18.00
N GLY A 90 -17.72 -1.74 -16.77
CA GLY A 90 -18.09 -0.69 -15.81
C GLY A 90 -17.70 0.71 -16.27
N ASN A 91 -18.39 1.71 -15.78
CA ASN A 91 -18.00 3.11 -15.96
C ASN A 91 -16.89 3.45 -14.96
N LEU A 92 -15.62 3.49 -15.41
CA LEU A 92 -14.48 3.79 -14.57
C LEU A 92 -14.42 5.27 -14.18
N SER A 93 -15.02 6.20 -14.96
CA SER A 93 -14.98 7.64 -14.68
C SER A 93 -15.74 8.05 -13.40
N ARG A 94 -16.51 7.14 -12.82
CA ARG A 94 -17.19 7.37 -11.54
C ARG A 94 -16.27 7.30 -10.32
N TYR A 95 -15.05 6.77 -10.49
CA TYR A 95 -14.05 6.68 -9.44
C TYR A 95 -13.12 7.89 -9.47
N GLU A 96 -12.79 8.42 -8.32
CA GLU A 96 -11.84 9.52 -8.16
C GLU A 96 -10.40 9.03 -8.20
N ALA A 97 -10.20 7.77 -7.79
CA ALA A 97 -8.95 7.04 -7.93
C ALA A 97 -9.24 5.56 -8.17
N ILE A 98 -8.34 4.89 -8.88
CA ILE A 98 -8.33 3.43 -9.01
C ILE A 98 -6.97 2.92 -8.50
N VAL A 99 -7.03 2.04 -7.51
CA VAL A 99 -5.86 1.40 -6.91
C VAL A 99 -5.75 -0.03 -7.43
N ILE A 100 -4.56 -0.40 -7.86
CA ILE A 100 -4.21 -1.76 -8.24
C ILE A 100 -3.34 -2.34 -7.13
N GLY A 101 -3.85 -3.33 -6.44
CA GLY A 101 -3.17 -4.01 -5.34
C GLY A 101 -1.90 -4.75 -5.79
N GLY A 102 -1.03 -5.03 -4.83
CA GLY A 102 0.23 -5.71 -5.11
C GLY A 102 0.00 -7.04 -5.83
N ARG A 103 0.72 -7.26 -6.94
CA ARG A 103 0.65 -8.47 -7.77
C ARG A 103 -0.72 -8.75 -8.45
N ALA A 104 -1.61 -7.78 -8.52
CA ALA A 104 -2.92 -7.98 -9.13
C ALA A 104 -2.83 -8.40 -10.61
N TYR A 105 -1.81 -7.92 -11.36
CA TYR A 105 -1.59 -8.34 -12.75
C TYR A 105 -1.19 -9.83 -12.91
N GLU A 106 -0.85 -10.52 -11.84
CA GLU A 106 -0.57 -11.95 -11.87
C GLU A 106 -1.83 -12.81 -11.65
N THR A 107 -2.80 -12.28 -10.92
CA THR A 107 -3.95 -13.06 -10.44
C THR A 107 -5.29 -12.65 -11.01
N GLU A 108 -5.36 -11.46 -11.65
CA GLU A 108 -6.59 -10.89 -12.19
C GLU A 108 -6.54 -10.81 -13.74
N PRO A 109 -6.91 -11.87 -14.47
CA PRO A 109 -6.90 -11.88 -15.93
C PRO A 109 -7.75 -10.77 -16.55
N ALA A 110 -8.84 -10.37 -15.87
CA ALA A 110 -9.69 -9.29 -16.35
C ALA A 110 -8.99 -7.93 -16.29
N LEU A 111 -8.08 -7.70 -15.33
CA LEU A 111 -7.24 -6.51 -15.28
C LEU A 111 -6.29 -6.49 -16.49
N VAL A 112 -5.60 -7.59 -16.74
CA VAL A 112 -4.70 -7.76 -17.89
C VAL A 112 -5.43 -7.47 -19.20
N ALA A 113 -6.57 -8.11 -19.42
CA ALA A 113 -7.36 -7.98 -20.64
C ALA A 113 -7.93 -6.56 -20.86
N ASN A 114 -8.13 -5.80 -19.78
CA ASN A 114 -8.76 -4.48 -19.82
C ASN A 114 -7.82 -3.34 -19.40
N ASN A 115 -6.49 -3.58 -19.38
CA ASN A 115 -5.50 -2.56 -19.01
C ASN A 115 -5.62 -1.28 -19.85
N GLY A 116 -5.96 -1.40 -21.15
CA GLY A 116 -6.18 -0.25 -22.03
C GLY A 116 -7.24 0.71 -21.48
N ARG A 117 -8.36 0.18 -20.94
CA ARG A 117 -9.42 1.01 -20.33
C ARG A 117 -8.96 1.73 -19.07
N LEU A 118 -8.07 1.11 -18.28
CA LEU A 118 -7.47 1.73 -17.11
C LEU A 118 -6.55 2.90 -17.53
N LEU A 119 -5.74 2.70 -18.58
CA LEU A 119 -4.91 3.77 -19.11
C LEU A 119 -5.73 4.89 -19.77
N ASP A 120 -6.85 4.57 -20.42
CA ASP A 120 -7.77 5.57 -20.95
C ASP A 120 -8.45 6.36 -19.85
N TYR A 121 -8.81 5.72 -18.73
CA TYR A 121 -9.29 6.42 -17.54
C TYR A 121 -8.24 7.41 -17.00
N ALA A 122 -6.96 7.00 -16.92
CA ALA A 122 -5.88 7.91 -16.54
C ALA A 122 -5.77 9.08 -17.52
N ARG A 123 -5.73 8.81 -18.85
CA ARG A 123 -5.64 9.87 -19.90
C ARG A 123 -6.78 10.87 -19.82
N ALA A 124 -7.96 10.42 -19.41
CA ALA A 124 -9.16 11.26 -19.27
C ALA A 124 -9.17 12.13 -17.98
N GLY A 125 -8.18 12.03 -17.12
CA GLY A 125 -8.05 12.83 -15.88
C GLY A 125 -8.17 12.00 -14.59
N GLY A 126 -8.23 10.68 -14.69
CA GLY A 126 -8.28 9.78 -13.53
C GLY A 126 -6.93 9.63 -12.83
N LEU A 127 -6.96 9.24 -11.57
CA LEU A 127 -5.79 8.86 -10.78
C LEU A 127 -5.69 7.33 -10.73
N VAL A 128 -4.58 6.79 -11.19
CA VAL A 128 -4.26 5.34 -11.09
C VAL A 128 -3.05 5.16 -10.18
N ILE A 129 -3.20 4.35 -9.14
CA ILE A 129 -2.12 3.97 -8.22
C ILE A 129 -1.86 2.48 -8.39
N VAL A 130 -0.70 2.12 -8.93
CA VAL A 130 -0.27 0.73 -9.10
C VAL A 130 0.78 0.43 -8.04
N GLN A 131 0.44 -0.47 -7.14
CA GLN A 131 1.37 -0.98 -6.15
C GLN A 131 2.30 -2.00 -6.79
N TYR A 132 3.31 -2.47 -6.06
CA TYR A 132 4.34 -3.35 -6.60
C TYR A 132 3.75 -4.49 -7.45
N GLN A 133 4.34 -4.67 -8.60
CA GLN A 133 4.04 -5.78 -9.50
C GLN A 133 5.33 -6.57 -9.77
N GLN A 134 5.19 -7.80 -10.23
CA GLN A 134 6.34 -8.61 -10.61
C GLN A 134 6.60 -8.54 -12.12
N TYR A 135 7.53 -9.35 -12.61
CA TYR A 135 8.00 -9.33 -13.99
C TYR A 135 6.91 -9.48 -15.06
N PRO A 136 5.79 -10.23 -14.84
CA PRO A 136 4.72 -10.29 -15.84
C PRO A 136 4.10 -8.92 -16.17
N PHE A 137 4.06 -7.99 -15.22
CA PHE A 137 3.61 -6.63 -15.45
C PHE A 137 4.48 -5.89 -16.46
N ILE A 138 5.81 -6.03 -16.32
CA ILE A 138 6.79 -5.40 -17.23
C ILE A 138 6.74 -6.07 -18.58
N GLN A 139 6.74 -7.41 -18.62
CA GLN A 139 6.71 -8.19 -19.86
C GLN A 139 5.46 -7.92 -20.69
N GLY A 140 4.34 -7.66 -20.04
CA GLY A 140 3.08 -7.31 -20.69
C GLY A 140 2.98 -5.85 -21.14
N GLY A 141 3.93 -4.98 -20.77
CA GLY A 141 3.90 -3.56 -21.12
C GLY A 141 2.67 -2.83 -20.55
N PHE A 142 2.26 -3.15 -19.31
CA PHE A 142 1.02 -2.64 -18.75
C PHE A 142 1.12 -1.22 -18.15
N ALA A 143 2.34 -0.70 -17.99
CA ALA A 143 2.57 0.68 -17.57
C ALA A 143 2.31 1.66 -18.74
N PRO A 144 1.94 2.93 -18.48
CA PRO A 144 1.68 3.91 -19.53
C PRO A 144 2.94 4.33 -20.30
N TYR A 145 4.09 4.28 -19.66
CA TYR A 145 5.42 4.54 -20.21
C TYR A 145 6.40 3.45 -19.81
N PRO A 146 7.49 3.23 -20.53
CA PRO A 146 8.46 2.20 -20.21
C PRO A 146 9.00 2.31 -18.79
N LEU A 147 9.04 1.19 -18.08
CA LEU A 147 9.78 1.01 -16.84
C LEU A 147 10.28 -0.43 -16.76
N SER A 148 11.32 -0.68 -15.97
CA SER A 148 11.92 -1.99 -15.81
C SER A 148 12.06 -2.38 -14.34
N LEU A 149 12.29 -3.67 -14.10
CA LEU A 149 12.64 -4.22 -12.80
C LEU A 149 13.98 -4.96 -12.92
N ALA A 150 14.87 -4.78 -11.95
CA ALA A 150 16.13 -5.52 -11.88
C ALA A 150 15.91 -7.02 -11.60
N ARG A 151 16.95 -7.82 -11.82
CA ARG A 151 16.99 -9.25 -11.45
C ARG A 151 18.30 -9.55 -10.71
N PRO A 152 18.28 -9.83 -9.41
CA PRO A 152 17.11 -9.81 -8.49
C PRO A 152 16.48 -8.43 -8.43
N HIS A 153 15.19 -8.35 -8.03
CA HIS A 153 14.47 -7.09 -7.94
C HIS A 153 15.03 -6.17 -6.84
N ASP A 154 15.05 -4.88 -7.12
CA ASP A 154 15.44 -3.85 -6.17
C ASP A 154 14.43 -3.80 -5.01
N ARG A 155 14.94 -3.68 -3.79
CA ARG A 155 14.15 -3.65 -2.57
C ARG A 155 14.92 -2.97 -1.44
N VAL A 156 14.20 -2.57 -0.38
CA VAL A 156 14.77 -2.10 0.88
C VAL A 156 14.16 -2.92 2.00
N THR A 157 15.00 -3.77 2.61
CA THR A 157 14.56 -4.78 3.60
C THR A 157 14.58 -4.27 5.03
N ASP A 158 15.40 -3.28 5.31
CA ASP A 158 15.47 -2.63 6.62
C ASP A 158 14.27 -1.69 6.78
N GLU A 159 13.38 -2.02 7.70
CA GLU A 159 12.20 -1.20 8.01
C GLU A 159 12.55 0.16 8.64
N ASP A 160 13.77 0.32 9.14
CA ASP A 160 14.29 1.56 9.70
C ASP A 160 15.18 2.33 8.70
N ALA A 161 15.40 1.81 7.49
CA ALA A 161 16.20 2.48 6.46
C ALA A 161 15.80 3.96 6.30
N PRO A 162 16.77 4.88 6.21
CA PRO A 162 16.47 6.29 5.99
C PRO A 162 15.71 6.52 4.69
N VAL A 163 14.75 7.44 4.73
CA VAL A 163 13.98 7.86 3.55
C VAL A 163 14.27 9.32 3.26
N THR A 164 14.75 9.61 2.06
CA THR A 164 14.96 10.96 1.55
C THR A 164 13.83 11.35 0.61
N VAL A 165 13.16 12.45 0.89
CA VAL A 165 12.18 13.07 0.00
C VAL A 165 12.92 13.89 -1.05
N LEU A 166 12.79 13.54 -2.34
CA LEU A 166 13.55 14.16 -3.43
C LEU A 166 12.98 15.52 -3.86
N ASP A 167 11.70 15.76 -3.62
CA ASP A 167 11.03 17.02 -3.89
C ASP A 167 10.17 17.40 -2.67
N PRO A 168 10.79 18.00 -1.63
CA PRO A 168 10.09 18.32 -0.39
C PRO A 168 8.93 19.32 -0.54
N ALA A 169 8.88 20.08 -1.63
CA ALA A 169 7.80 21.04 -1.87
C ALA A 169 6.58 20.42 -2.56
N HIS A 170 6.68 19.18 -3.01
CA HIS A 170 5.59 18.54 -3.76
C HIS A 170 4.36 18.30 -2.88
N PRO A 171 3.13 18.61 -3.37
CA PRO A 171 1.88 18.43 -2.61
C PRO A 171 1.66 17.04 -2.03
N LEU A 172 2.24 15.99 -2.63
CA LEU A 172 2.22 14.62 -2.11
C LEU A 172 2.67 14.53 -0.64
N PHE A 173 3.58 15.40 -0.21
CA PHE A 173 4.12 15.35 1.15
C PHE A 173 3.44 16.31 2.12
N HIS A 174 2.41 17.06 1.64
CA HIS A 174 1.73 18.09 2.44
C HIS A 174 0.21 17.96 2.47
N VAL A 175 -0.40 17.35 1.45
CA VAL A 175 -1.86 17.40 1.26
C VAL A 175 -2.45 15.99 1.17
N PRO A 176 -3.41 15.65 2.04
CA PRO A 176 -3.95 16.42 3.17
C PRO A 176 -3.10 16.34 4.46
N ASN A 177 -2.04 15.51 4.48
CA ASN A 177 -1.18 15.29 5.66
C ASN A 177 0.22 15.81 5.40
N GLU A 178 0.80 16.48 6.38
CA GLU A 178 2.23 16.79 6.38
C GLU A 178 3.03 15.51 6.65
N ILE A 179 3.85 15.07 5.72
CA ILE A 179 4.69 13.88 5.84
C ILE A 179 6.09 14.30 6.32
N GLY A 180 6.49 13.77 7.45
CA GLY A 180 7.77 14.06 8.06
C GLY A 180 8.53 12.80 8.53
N PRO A 181 9.68 12.96 9.19
CA PRO A 181 10.51 11.84 9.63
C PRO A 181 9.76 10.82 10.52
N ALA A 182 8.78 11.28 11.31
CA ALA A 182 7.99 10.41 12.17
C ALA A 182 7.06 9.45 11.39
N ASP A 183 6.69 9.78 10.15
CA ASP A 183 5.82 8.95 9.32
C ASP A 183 6.54 7.72 8.76
N TRP A 184 7.86 7.70 8.81
CA TRP A 184 8.69 6.57 8.41
C TRP A 184 9.04 5.64 9.59
N GLN A 185 8.60 5.97 10.81
CA GLN A 185 8.84 5.15 12.00
C GLN A 185 7.77 4.07 12.18
N GLY A 186 8.19 2.94 12.74
CA GLY A 186 7.30 1.83 13.07
C GLY A 186 6.76 1.09 11.85
N TRP A 187 7.40 1.22 10.69
CA TRP A 187 7.18 0.35 9.56
C TRP A 187 7.55 -1.09 9.96
N VAL A 188 6.99 -2.07 9.30
CA VAL A 188 7.18 -3.49 9.64
C VAL A 188 7.78 -4.25 8.47
N GLN A 189 8.77 -5.05 8.76
CA GLN A 189 9.48 -5.99 7.90
C GLN A 189 10.34 -5.37 6.79
N GLU A 190 9.87 -4.35 6.06
CA GLU A 190 10.57 -3.76 4.92
C GLU A 190 9.96 -2.41 4.54
N ARG A 191 10.75 -1.55 3.90
CA ARG A 191 10.25 -0.33 3.24
C ARG A 191 9.49 -0.67 1.97
N GLY A 192 10.03 -1.59 1.17
CA GLY A 192 9.39 -1.96 -0.08
C GLY A 192 10.19 -2.93 -0.94
N LEU A 193 9.58 -3.34 -2.05
CA LEU A 193 10.09 -4.37 -2.94
C LEU A 193 9.63 -4.11 -4.38
N TYR A 194 10.31 -4.75 -5.33
CA TYR A 194 10.04 -4.54 -6.76
C TYR A 194 10.05 -3.05 -7.13
N PHE A 195 11.04 -2.31 -6.64
CA PHE A 195 11.26 -0.94 -7.06
C PHE A 195 11.57 -0.91 -8.55
N ALA A 196 11.10 0.12 -9.23
CA ALA A 196 11.50 0.34 -10.61
C ALA A 196 13.03 0.54 -10.67
N HIS A 197 13.68 -0.13 -11.61
CA HIS A 197 15.14 -0.05 -11.81
C HIS A 197 15.50 1.08 -12.78
N ASP A 198 14.85 1.06 -13.96
CA ASP A 198 14.91 2.14 -14.93
C ASP A 198 13.50 2.54 -15.34
N TRP A 199 13.32 3.78 -15.77
CA TRP A 199 12.04 4.31 -16.20
C TRP A 199 12.19 5.44 -17.21
N ASP A 200 11.14 5.65 -17.99
CA ASP A 200 11.02 6.77 -18.92
C ASP A 200 11.06 8.11 -18.15
N SER A 201 11.66 9.14 -18.75
CA SER A 201 11.82 10.48 -18.16
C SER A 201 10.49 11.18 -17.80
N THR A 202 9.37 10.67 -18.28
CA THR A 202 8.03 11.14 -17.90
C THR A 202 7.71 10.82 -16.43
N TYR A 203 8.33 9.77 -15.88
CA TYR A 203 8.21 9.48 -14.45
C TYR A 203 9.15 10.35 -13.63
N THR A 204 8.65 10.88 -12.53
CA THR A 204 9.46 11.61 -11.55
C THR A 204 9.54 10.79 -10.26
N PRO A 205 10.75 10.39 -9.83
CA PRO A 205 10.93 9.73 -8.54
C PRO A 205 10.69 10.71 -7.39
N ARG A 206 10.04 10.25 -6.34
CA ARG A 206 9.66 11.08 -5.19
C ARG A 206 10.45 10.77 -3.93
N LEU A 207 10.99 9.57 -3.85
CA LEU A 207 11.73 9.09 -2.69
C LEU A 207 13.05 8.44 -3.10
N GLU A 208 14.01 8.49 -2.18
CA GLU A 208 15.25 7.72 -2.25
C GLU A 208 15.45 7.00 -0.93
N MET A 209 15.82 5.71 -0.98
CA MET A 209 16.10 4.89 0.18
C MET A 209 16.98 3.70 -0.20
N HIS A 210 17.67 3.13 0.79
CA HIS A 210 18.52 1.95 0.58
C HIS A 210 18.77 1.23 1.91
N ASP A 211 19.09 -0.05 1.83
CA ASP A 211 19.62 -0.80 2.96
C ASP A 211 21.05 -0.32 3.30
N PRO A 212 21.51 -0.44 4.55
CA PRO A 212 22.86 -0.04 4.94
C PRO A 212 23.93 -0.72 4.08
N GLY A 213 24.77 0.08 3.43
CA GLY A 213 25.84 -0.40 2.56
C GLY A 213 25.46 -0.59 1.09
N ASP A 214 24.18 -0.50 0.75
CA ASP A 214 23.69 -0.62 -0.63
C ASP A 214 23.61 0.77 -1.32
N PRO A 215 23.63 0.79 -2.65
CA PRO A 215 23.43 2.03 -3.41
C PRO A 215 22.00 2.55 -3.25
N PRO A 216 21.82 3.90 -3.32
CA PRO A 216 20.49 4.53 -3.24
C PRO A 216 19.54 4.08 -4.35
N LEU A 217 18.32 3.71 -3.97
CA LEU A 217 17.23 3.33 -4.85
C LEU A 217 16.18 4.44 -4.90
N ARG A 218 15.77 4.85 -6.11
CA ARG A 218 14.81 5.93 -6.34
C ARG A 218 13.49 5.47 -6.95
N GLY A 219 13.41 4.22 -7.37
CA GLY A 219 12.23 3.65 -8.04
C GLY A 219 11.10 3.21 -7.11
N GLY A 220 11.19 3.49 -5.80
CA GLY A 220 10.19 3.06 -4.81
C GLY A 220 8.87 3.81 -4.90
N LEU A 221 8.87 5.03 -5.43
CA LEU A 221 7.67 5.84 -5.66
C LEU A 221 7.89 6.75 -6.87
N LEU A 222 7.20 6.44 -7.95
CA LEU A 222 7.24 7.16 -9.23
C LEU A 222 5.89 7.78 -9.52
N VAL A 223 5.87 9.02 -9.97
CA VAL A 223 4.67 9.74 -10.41
C VAL A 223 4.86 10.22 -11.84
N ALA A 224 3.85 9.99 -12.68
CA ALA A 224 3.82 10.47 -14.06
C ALA A 224 2.47 11.12 -14.40
N HIS A 225 2.48 12.13 -15.26
CA HIS A 225 1.27 12.62 -15.90
C HIS A 225 0.93 11.74 -17.11
N VAL A 226 -0.35 11.35 -17.22
CA VAL A 226 -0.86 10.55 -18.35
C VAL A 226 -2.07 11.26 -18.92
N GLY A 227 -1.88 11.98 -20.03
CA GLY A 227 -2.91 12.87 -20.55
C GLY A 227 -3.25 13.95 -19.52
N ARG A 228 -4.51 13.99 -19.04
CA ARG A 228 -4.96 14.93 -18.02
C ARG A 228 -4.92 14.35 -16.59
N GLY A 229 -4.53 13.09 -16.43
CA GLY A 229 -4.54 12.43 -15.13
C GLY A 229 -3.15 12.08 -14.62
N VAL A 230 -3.14 11.34 -13.55
CA VAL A 230 -1.92 10.96 -12.82
C VAL A 230 -1.82 9.44 -12.73
N TYR A 231 -0.63 8.94 -12.93
CA TYR A 231 -0.27 7.54 -12.73
C TYR A 231 0.86 7.44 -11.71
N VAL A 232 0.66 6.59 -10.71
CA VAL A 232 1.63 6.30 -9.67
C VAL A 232 2.04 4.84 -9.77
N TYR A 233 3.35 4.57 -9.78
CA TYR A 233 3.90 3.25 -9.48
C TYR A 233 4.59 3.31 -8.13
N THR A 234 4.26 2.39 -7.23
CA THR A 234 4.92 2.32 -5.93
C THR A 234 5.30 0.90 -5.54
N GLY A 235 6.57 0.73 -5.18
CA GLY A 235 7.09 -0.49 -4.57
C GLY A 235 7.03 -0.48 -3.04
N LEU A 236 6.50 0.58 -2.42
CA LEU A 236 6.37 0.65 -0.97
C LEU A 236 5.45 -0.47 -0.44
N ALA A 237 5.84 -1.07 0.68
CA ALA A 237 5.16 -2.25 1.24
C ALA A 237 3.85 -1.90 1.96
N PHE A 238 2.95 -1.12 1.34
CA PHE A 238 1.65 -0.74 1.93
C PHE A 238 0.82 -1.94 2.36
N PHE A 239 0.90 -3.06 1.64
CA PHE A 239 0.21 -4.31 1.97
C PHE A 239 0.58 -4.89 3.35
N ARG A 240 1.73 -4.48 3.91
CA ARG A 240 2.14 -4.82 5.28
C ARG A 240 1.76 -3.71 6.25
N GLN A 241 2.02 -2.46 5.85
CA GLN A 241 1.92 -1.31 6.75
C GLN A 241 0.48 -0.96 7.09
N LEU A 242 -0.42 -0.97 6.10
CA LEU A 242 -1.82 -0.61 6.33
C LEU A 242 -2.53 -1.64 7.24
N PRO A 243 -2.46 -2.96 7.00
CA PRO A 243 -3.01 -3.94 7.94
C PRO A 243 -2.34 -3.96 9.32
N ALA A 244 -1.08 -3.53 9.41
CA ALA A 244 -0.37 -3.40 10.69
C ALA A 244 -0.72 -2.10 11.45
N GLY A 245 -1.52 -1.21 10.85
CA GLY A 245 -1.94 0.03 11.48
C GLY A 245 -0.82 1.07 11.61
N VAL A 246 0.13 1.13 10.65
CA VAL A 246 1.24 2.09 10.67
C VAL A 246 0.72 3.48 10.26
N PRO A 247 0.68 4.47 11.18
CA PRO A 247 0.02 5.74 10.92
C PRO A 247 0.61 6.52 9.74
N GLY A 248 1.94 6.56 9.62
CA GLY A 248 2.62 7.27 8.53
C GLY A 248 2.29 6.68 7.15
N ALA A 249 2.15 5.36 7.06
CA ALA A 249 1.74 4.72 5.82
C ALA A 249 0.32 5.11 5.41
N TYR A 250 -0.63 5.18 6.36
CA TYR A 250 -1.98 5.68 6.09
C TYR A 250 -2.00 7.14 5.64
N ARG A 251 -1.19 8.00 6.27
CA ARG A 251 -1.08 9.42 5.91
C ARG A 251 -0.51 9.58 4.51
N LEU A 252 0.56 8.85 4.17
CA LEU A 252 1.14 8.87 2.84
C LEU A 252 0.16 8.31 1.80
N PHE A 253 -0.54 7.21 2.11
CA PHE A 253 -1.54 6.64 1.18
C PHE A 253 -2.72 7.59 0.96
N ALA A 254 -3.19 8.27 2.01
CA ALA A 254 -4.21 9.31 1.89
C ALA A 254 -3.75 10.47 0.99
N ASN A 255 -2.47 10.86 1.08
CA ASN A 255 -1.89 11.86 0.20
C ASN A 255 -1.77 11.37 -1.25
N LEU A 256 -1.43 10.09 -1.47
CA LEU A 256 -1.47 9.48 -2.81
C LEU A 256 -2.88 9.55 -3.41
N LEU A 257 -3.92 9.25 -2.63
CA LEU A 257 -5.32 9.36 -3.07
C LEU A 257 -5.77 10.80 -3.34
N ALA A 258 -5.06 11.80 -2.81
CA ALA A 258 -5.31 13.21 -3.05
C ALA A 258 -4.61 13.78 -4.30
N LEU A 259 -3.70 13.01 -4.93
CA LEU A 259 -2.99 13.46 -6.12
C LEU A 259 -3.97 13.64 -7.28
N ARG A 260 -4.22 14.90 -7.63
CA ARG A 260 -5.01 15.29 -8.81
C ARG A 260 -4.24 16.36 -9.57
N THR A 261 -4.45 16.45 -10.87
CA THR A 261 -3.92 17.54 -11.70
C THR A 261 -4.63 18.86 -11.41
#